data_83cac38e9b51b3995990b416a423abc4
#
_entry.id   83cac38e9b51b3995990b416a423abc4
#
_cell.length_a   1.000
_cell.length_b   1.000
_cell.length_c   1.000
_cell.angle_alpha   90.00
_cell.angle_beta   90.00
_cell.angle_gamma   90.00
#
_symmetry.space_group_name_H-M   'P 1'
#
loop_
_entity.id
_entity.type
_entity.pdbx_description
1 polymer ?
#
loop_
_entity_poly.entity_id
_entity_poly.type
_entity_poly.pdbx_seq_one_letter_code
_entity_poly.pdbx_strand_id
1 'polypeptide(L)'
;MKIFVGYESEYPEMFEVCKASILRFNPTHEVIPLITSELEEQGIYTREEKGNTEFAFTRFLVPLLSKYMGYSLFCDGDFLWRCDPQEITHFKKNNDSVMCVQHADLMFDQYTKMHNKLNKPYDKKYWSSLMYFNNAECTMLNKWYVNNAAARHLHGFTWADGIGSLPASYNALVNYYDFGERAKGVHFTDGGPWMGINDHEQYCKEWTDIYNSL
;
A
#
# COMPACT_ATOMS: atom_id res chain seq x y z
N MET A 1 1.30 -6.04 15.33
CA MET A 1 0.51 -6.30 14.10
C MET A 1 1.46 -6.71 12.99
N LYS A 2 1.03 -7.55 12.03
CA LYS A 2 1.76 -7.80 10.79
C LYS A 2 1.45 -6.71 9.77
N ILE A 3 2.48 -6.07 9.24
CA ILE A 3 2.38 -5.01 8.24
C ILE A 3 3.27 -5.39 7.07
N PHE A 4 2.65 -5.63 5.94
CA PHE A 4 3.34 -5.90 4.68
C PHE A 4 3.50 -4.60 3.92
N VAL A 5 4.71 -4.37 3.42
CA VAL A 5 5.05 -3.12 2.70
C VAL A 5 5.52 -3.48 1.31
N GLY A 6 4.99 -2.79 0.30
CA GLY A 6 5.45 -2.94 -1.08
C GLY A 6 6.93 -2.61 -1.21
N TYR A 7 7.68 -3.44 -1.95
CA TYR A 7 9.11 -3.27 -2.14
C TYR A 7 9.44 -3.07 -3.62
N GLU A 8 10.22 -2.03 -3.90
CA GLU A 8 10.80 -1.74 -5.21
C GLU A 8 12.31 -1.92 -5.15
N SER A 9 12.84 -2.82 -5.97
CA SER A 9 14.28 -3.10 -5.98
C SER A 9 15.12 -1.92 -6.48
N GLU A 10 14.53 -1.03 -7.29
CA GLU A 10 15.18 0.19 -7.79
C GLU A 10 15.30 1.27 -6.69
N TYR A 11 14.38 1.26 -5.69
CA TYR A 11 14.30 2.27 -4.62
C TYR A 11 14.12 1.61 -3.24
N PRO A 12 15.09 0.83 -2.75
CA PRO A 12 14.97 0.13 -1.47
C PRO A 12 14.80 1.06 -0.27
N GLU A 13 15.27 2.31 -0.38
CA GLU A 13 15.12 3.35 0.64
C GLU A 13 13.66 3.70 0.94
N MET A 14 12.73 3.53 -0.01
CA MET A 14 11.31 3.72 0.24
C MET A 14 10.83 2.77 1.35
N PHE A 15 11.16 1.49 1.23
CA PHE A 15 10.81 0.50 2.25
C PHE A 15 11.44 0.82 3.59
N GLU A 16 12.73 1.17 3.63
CA GLU A 16 13.44 1.44 4.89
C GLU A 16 12.85 2.64 5.62
N VAL A 17 12.53 3.73 4.92
CA VAL A 17 11.88 4.90 5.52
C VAL A 17 10.44 4.56 5.94
N CYS A 18 9.67 3.86 5.13
CA CYS A 18 8.32 3.43 5.51
C CYS A 18 8.36 2.59 6.79
N LYS A 19 9.23 1.58 6.86
CA LYS A 19 9.44 0.72 8.03
C LYS A 19 9.85 1.53 9.27
N ALA A 20 10.83 2.43 9.13
CA ALA A 20 11.28 3.27 10.24
C ALA A 20 10.16 4.19 10.73
N SER A 21 9.38 4.77 9.79
CA SER A 21 8.23 5.61 10.13
C SER A 21 7.15 4.87 10.91
N ILE A 22 6.97 3.56 10.69
CA ILE A 22 6.07 2.69 11.45
C ILE A 22 6.66 2.39 12.83
N LEU A 23 7.91 1.90 12.86
CA LEU A 23 8.52 1.37 14.08
C LEU A 23 8.83 2.45 15.12
N ARG A 24 8.94 3.73 14.73
CA ARG A 24 9.10 4.84 15.68
C ARG A 24 7.90 5.01 16.62
N PHE A 25 6.69 4.57 16.21
CA PHE A 25 5.49 4.62 17.05
C PHE A 25 5.32 3.34 17.87
N ASN A 26 5.63 2.19 17.27
CA ASN A 26 5.50 0.91 17.95
C ASN A 26 6.51 -0.11 17.41
N PRO A 27 7.63 -0.32 18.12
CA PRO A 27 8.70 -1.22 17.69
C PRO A 27 8.32 -2.71 17.73
N THR A 28 7.13 -3.06 18.25
CA THR A 28 6.67 -4.45 18.28
C THR A 28 5.95 -4.89 17.01
N HIS A 29 5.76 -4.00 16.05
CA HIS A 29 5.20 -4.36 14.76
C HIS A 29 6.15 -5.25 13.95
N GLU A 30 5.60 -6.25 13.30
CA GLU A 30 6.30 -7.08 12.33
C GLU A 30 6.14 -6.45 10.94
N VAL A 31 7.15 -5.73 10.47
CA VAL A 31 7.14 -5.04 9.16
C VAL A 31 7.88 -5.92 8.16
N ILE A 32 7.17 -6.35 7.12
CA ILE A 32 7.60 -7.40 6.18
C ILE A 32 7.63 -6.81 4.75
N PRO A 33 8.78 -6.77 4.08
CA PRO A 33 8.82 -6.36 2.67
C PRO A 33 8.14 -7.41 1.78
N LEU A 34 7.39 -6.98 0.77
CA LEU A 34 6.90 -7.85 -0.29
C LEU A 34 7.89 -7.85 -1.45
N ILE A 35 8.95 -8.65 -1.32
CA ILE A 35 9.99 -8.78 -2.36
C ILE A 35 9.49 -9.77 -3.41
N THR A 36 9.19 -9.26 -4.61
CA THR A 36 8.59 -10.05 -5.69
C THR A 36 9.49 -11.20 -6.13
N SER A 37 10.80 -10.98 -6.25
CA SER A 37 11.76 -12.04 -6.64
C SER A 37 11.78 -13.19 -5.63
N GLU A 38 11.71 -12.93 -4.33
CA GLU A 38 11.66 -13.99 -3.31
C GLU A 38 10.36 -14.80 -3.41
N LEU A 39 9.23 -14.15 -3.70
CA LEU A 39 7.95 -14.84 -3.91
C LEU A 39 7.95 -15.67 -5.19
N GLU A 40 8.66 -15.23 -6.21
CA GLU A 40 8.89 -15.98 -7.46
C GLU A 40 9.78 -17.22 -7.21
N GLU A 41 10.88 -17.07 -6.49
CA GLU A 41 11.79 -18.18 -6.12
C GLU A 41 11.08 -19.25 -5.28
N GLN A 42 10.19 -18.83 -4.38
CA GLN A 42 9.35 -19.74 -3.59
C GLN A 42 8.21 -20.36 -4.41
N GLY A 43 8.05 -19.96 -5.67
CA GLY A 43 6.98 -20.38 -6.54
C GLY A 43 5.59 -19.91 -6.08
N ILE A 44 5.50 -18.94 -5.17
CA ILE A 44 4.23 -18.38 -4.70
C ILE A 44 3.66 -17.42 -5.75
N TYR A 45 4.51 -16.58 -6.33
CA TYR A 45 4.15 -15.65 -7.40
C TYR A 45 4.71 -16.12 -8.74
N THR A 46 3.87 -16.21 -9.76
CA THR A 46 4.23 -16.73 -11.09
C THR A 46 3.57 -15.94 -12.22
N ARG A 47 3.05 -14.75 -11.91
CA ARG A 47 2.32 -13.91 -12.87
C ARG A 47 3.28 -13.26 -13.85
N GLU A 48 3.04 -13.42 -15.15
CA GLU A 48 3.84 -12.80 -16.22
C GLU A 48 3.49 -11.33 -16.45
N GLU A 49 2.20 -10.97 -16.23
CA GLU A 49 1.76 -9.58 -16.39
C GLU A 49 2.46 -8.67 -15.37
N LYS A 50 3.13 -7.65 -15.85
CA LYS A 50 3.80 -6.66 -15.02
C LYS A 50 2.86 -5.48 -14.72
N GLY A 51 2.86 -5.05 -13.46
CA GLY A 51 2.18 -3.81 -13.04
C GLY A 51 3.07 -2.57 -13.20
N ASN A 52 2.60 -1.45 -12.68
CA ASN A 52 3.40 -0.22 -12.63
C ASN A 52 4.50 -0.29 -11.58
N THR A 53 4.31 -1.10 -10.53
CA THR A 53 5.28 -1.39 -9.46
C THR A 53 5.51 -2.89 -9.39
N GLU A 54 6.66 -3.33 -8.81
CA GLU A 54 6.95 -4.75 -8.61
C GLU A 54 5.88 -5.43 -7.75
N PHE A 55 5.39 -4.71 -6.75
CA PHE A 55 4.36 -5.20 -5.82
C PHE A 55 2.91 -4.96 -6.27
N ALA A 56 2.70 -4.55 -7.52
CA ALA A 56 1.35 -4.23 -8.02
C ALA A 56 0.33 -5.35 -7.77
N PHE A 57 0.74 -6.60 -7.90
CA PHE A 57 -0.12 -7.77 -7.71
C PHE A 57 0.22 -8.59 -6.48
N THR A 58 1.48 -8.59 -6.02
CA THR A 58 1.90 -9.35 -4.83
C THR A 58 1.22 -8.86 -3.56
N ARG A 59 0.75 -7.59 -3.52
CA ARG A 59 -0.06 -7.05 -2.43
C ARG A 59 -1.30 -7.88 -2.10
N PHE A 60 -1.87 -8.55 -3.09
CA PHE A 60 -3.03 -9.42 -2.93
C PHE A 60 -2.70 -10.81 -2.38
N LEU A 61 -1.41 -11.13 -2.21
CA LEU A 61 -0.96 -12.36 -1.54
C LEU A 61 -0.92 -12.24 -0.01
N VAL A 62 -1.12 -11.05 0.55
CA VAL A 62 -1.04 -10.80 2.00
C VAL A 62 -1.91 -11.75 2.83
N PRO A 63 -3.18 -12.03 2.49
CA PRO A 63 -3.98 -13.02 3.22
C PRO A 63 -3.39 -14.44 3.18
N LEU A 64 -2.89 -14.87 2.02
CA LEU A 64 -2.21 -16.17 1.86
C LEU A 64 -0.94 -16.24 2.72
N LEU A 65 -0.08 -15.21 2.68
CA LEU A 65 1.15 -15.11 3.46
C LEU A 65 0.86 -15.05 4.98
N SER A 66 -0.30 -14.55 5.36
CA SER A 66 -0.83 -14.57 6.73
C SER A 66 -1.56 -15.88 7.08
N LYS A 67 -1.52 -16.89 6.16
CA LYS A 67 -2.21 -18.20 6.33
C LYS A 67 -3.71 -18.05 6.59
N TYR A 68 -4.32 -17.00 6.08
CA TYR A 68 -5.71 -16.61 6.27
C TYR A 68 -6.12 -16.45 7.74
N MET A 69 -5.16 -16.11 8.62
CA MET A 69 -5.42 -15.96 10.06
C MET A 69 -5.32 -14.50 10.50
N GLY A 70 -6.28 -14.09 11.34
CA GLY A 70 -6.29 -12.77 11.96
C GLY A 70 -6.41 -11.62 10.97
N TYR A 71 -5.70 -10.53 11.25
CA TYR A 71 -5.72 -9.30 10.44
C TYR A 71 -4.30 -8.90 10.07
N SER A 72 -4.15 -8.35 8.87
CA SER A 72 -2.88 -7.83 8.37
C SER A 72 -3.09 -6.51 7.65
N LEU A 73 -2.10 -5.63 7.74
CA LEU A 73 -2.08 -4.38 6.96
C LEU A 73 -1.13 -4.55 5.77
N PHE A 74 -1.52 -4.00 4.64
CA PHE A 74 -0.63 -3.73 3.51
C PHE A 74 -0.61 -2.22 3.25
N CYS A 75 0.56 -1.68 2.94
CA CYS A 75 0.71 -0.36 2.32
C CYS A 75 1.78 -0.39 1.22
N ASP A 76 1.68 0.53 0.26
CA ASP A 76 2.72 0.75 -0.75
C ASP A 76 4.03 1.20 -0.06
N GLY A 77 5.18 0.99 -0.71
CA GLY A 77 6.49 1.32 -0.14
C GLY A 77 6.75 2.81 0.04
N ASP A 78 6.04 3.62 -0.74
CA ASP A 78 6.12 5.08 -0.76
C ASP A 78 5.23 5.78 0.29
N PHE A 79 4.91 5.05 1.38
CA PHE A 79 4.21 5.62 2.54
C PHE A 79 5.17 6.18 3.58
N LEU A 80 4.79 7.32 4.15
CA LEU A 80 5.35 7.89 5.36
C LEU A 80 4.29 7.91 6.46
N TRP A 81 4.44 7.07 7.49
CA TRP A 81 3.49 7.02 8.59
C TRP A 81 3.78 8.10 9.64
N ARG A 82 2.72 8.79 10.07
CA ARG A 82 2.74 9.88 11.07
C ARG A 82 1.90 9.56 12.31
N CYS A 83 1.45 8.30 12.43
CA CYS A 83 0.81 7.73 13.62
C CYS A 83 1.13 6.24 13.72
N ASP A 84 0.76 5.58 14.81
CA ASP A 84 0.78 4.12 14.88
C ASP A 84 -0.27 3.55 13.90
N PRO A 85 0.13 2.78 12.86
CA PRO A 85 -0.82 2.15 11.94
C PRO A 85 -1.86 1.27 12.62
N GLN A 86 -1.61 0.82 13.86
CA GLN A 86 -2.56 0.04 14.64
C GLN A 86 -3.86 0.81 14.95
N GLU A 87 -3.86 2.13 14.88
CA GLU A 87 -5.08 2.93 15.03
C GLU A 87 -6.19 2.55 14.02
N ILE A 88 -5.80 2.02 12.84
CA ILE A 88 -6.74 1.54 11.83
C ILE A 88 -7.70 0.49 12.39
N THR A 89 -7.26 -0.29 13.38
CA THR A 89 -8.09 -1.34 13.99
C THR A 89 -9.37 -0.83 14.62
N HIS A 90 -9.44 0.44 15.01
CA HIS A 90 -10.63 1.08 15.56
C HIS A 90 -11.79 1.19 14.56
N PHE A 91 -11.50 1.16 13.26
CA PHE A 91 -12.51 1.26 12.20
C PHE A 91 -13.05 -0.10 11.75
N LYS A 92 -12.50 -1.18 12.31
CA LYS A 92 -12.85 -2.56 11.96
C LYS A 92 -14.34 -2.82 12.11
N LYS A 93 -14.94 -3.39 11.06
CA LYS A 93 -16.28 -3.97 11.07
C LYS A 93 -16.19 -5.48 10.80
N ASN A 94 -17.01 -6.26 11.48
CA ASN A 94 -16.90 -7.73 11.43
C ASN A 94 -17.21 -8.35 10.06
N ASN A 95 -17.93 -7.63 9.19
CA ASN A 95 -18.41 -8.16 7.90
C ASN A 95 -17.57 -7.69 6.71
N ASP A 96 -16.53 -6.87 6.92
CA ASP A 96 -15.69 -6.40 5.83
C ASP A 96 -14.53 -7.38 5.59
N SER A 97 -14.34 -7.83 4.34
CA SER A 97 -13.18 -8.62 3.96
C SER A 97 -11.90 -7.77 3.98
N VAL A 98 -12.05 -6.50 3.62
CA VAL A 98 -10.95 -5.55 3.55
C VAL A 98 -11.44 -4.14 3.87
N MET A 99 -10.58 -3.32 4.46
CA MET A 99 -10.81 -1.90 4.64
C MET A 99 -9.73 -1.12 3.91
N CYS A 100 -10.13 -0.07 3.22
CA CYS A 100 -9.22 0.82 2.49
C CYS A 100 -9.74 2.27 2.52
N VAL A 101 -8.89 3.22 2.13
CA VAL A 101 -9.36 4.57 1.85
C VAL A 101 -10.05 4.55 0.49
N GLN A 102 -11.35 4.86 0.51
CA GLN A 102 -12.17 4.94 -0.70
C GLN A 102 -12.06 6.37 -1.25
N HIS A 103 -10.98 6.61 -2.01
CA HIS A 103 -10.81 7.89 -2.68
C HIS A 103 -11.99 8.13 -3.61
N ALA A 104 -12.68 9.27 -3.42
CA ALA A 104 -13.70 9.72 -4.36
C ALA A 104 -13.06 10.13 -5.70
N ASP A 105 -13.88 10.35 -6.72
CA ASP A 105 -13.46 10.68 -8.07
C ASP A 105 -12.41 11.81 -8.09
N LEU A 106 -11.14 11.40 -8.02
CA LEU A 106 -10.02 12.31 -8.17
C LEU A 106 -9.92 12.65 -9.67
N MET A 107 -10.04 13.92 -9.99
CA MET A 107 -9.72 14.39 -11.34
C MET A 107 -8.20 14.30 -11.51
N PHE A 108 -7.75 13.41 -12.38
CA PHE A 108 -6.33 13.22 -12.66
C PHE A 108 -5.93 14.07 -13.85
N ASP A 109 -5.26 15.19 -13.60
CA ASP A 109 -4.69 16.05 -14.65
C ASP A 109 -3.38 15.49 -15.22
N GLN A 110 -2.77 14.51 -14.55
CA GLN A 110 -1.49 13.92 -14.98
C GLN A 110 -1.71 12.64 -15.78
N TYR A 111 -1.27 12.67 -17.04
CA TYR A 111 -1.32 11.51 -17.93
C TYR A 111 -0.21 10.48 -17.69
N THR A 112 0.82 10.81 -16.90
CA THR A 112 1.98 9.93 -16.61
C THR A 112 2.26 9.84 -15.12
N LYS A 113 2.69 8.66 -14.67
CA LYS A 113 3.23 8.36 -13.34
C LYS A 113 4.74 8.14 -13.40
N MET A 114 5.34 7.70 -12.27
CA MET A 114 6.73 7.26 -12.19
C MET A 114 7.13 6.49 -13.45
N HIS A 115 8.34 6.72 -13.97
CA HIS A 115 8.88 6.12 -15.18
C HIS A 115 8.08 6.43 -16.47
N ASN A 116 7.40 7.59 -16.58
CA ASN A 116 6.59 7.96 -17.74
C ASN A 116 5.49 6.95 -18.13
N LYS A 117 5.07 6.11 -17.21
CA LYS A 117 3.98 5.15 -17.44
C LYS A 117 2.64 5.87 -17.49
N LEU A 118 1.79 5.48 -18.46
CA LEU A 118 0.46 6.07 -18.62
C LEU A 118 -0.39 5.92 -17.37
N ASN A 119 -0.88 7.03 -16.85
CA ASN A 119 -1.77 7.10 -15.72
C ASN A 119 -3.23 6.93 -16.18
N LYS A 120 -3.67 5.67 -16.38
CA LYS A 120 -5.04 5.40 -16.83
C LYS A 120 -6.03 5.55 -15.66
N PRO A 121 -7.13 6.30 -15.83
CA PRO A 121 -8.22 6.30 -14.87
C PRO A 121 -8.89 4.92 -14.86
N TYR A 122 -9.21 4.43 -13.66
CA TYR A 122 -10.05 3.25 -13.45
C TYR A 122 -10.79 3.38 -12.11
N ASP A 123 -11.93 2.73 -12.02
CA ASP A 123 -12.71 2.71 -10.78
C ASP A 123 -11.88 2.18 -9.61
N LYS A 124 -12.04 2.76 -8.42
CA LYS A 124 -11.31 2.39 -7.20
C LYS A 124 -9.79 2.60 -7.28
N LYS A 125 -9.35 3.59 -8.06
CA LYS A 125 -7.93 3.94 -8.15
C LYS A 125 -7.39 4.32 -6.77
N TYR A 126 -6.15 3.90 -6.46
CA TYR A 126 -5.46 4.06 -5.18
C TYR A 126 -6.07 3.32 -3.98
N TRP A 127 -7.23 2.67 -4.10
CA TRP A 127 -7.81 1.93 -2.99
C TRP A 127 -6.91 0.80 -2.50
N SER A 128 -6.23 0.12 -3.41
CA SER A 128 -5.33 -1.00 -3.08
C SER A 128 -3.95 -0.59 -2.57
N SER A 129 -3.64 0.70 -2.47
CA SER A 129 -2.37 1.18 -1.91
C SER A 129 -2.29 1.10 -0.39
N LEU A 130 -3.46 1.03 0.28
CA LEU A 130 -3.59 0.78 1.71
C LEU A 130 -4.75 -0.18 1.93
N MET A 131 -4.47 -1.38 2.44
CA MET A 131 -5.48 -2.42 2.68
C MET A 131 -5.30 -3.06 4.06
N TYR A 132 -6.34 -2.99 4.89
CA TYR A 132 -6.41 -3.72 6.14
C TYR A 132 -7.31 -4.94 5.95
N PHE A 133 -6.71 -6.11 5.86
CA PHE A 133 -7.37 -7.37 5.55
C PHE A 133 -7.93 -8.05 6.79
N ASN A 134 -9.17 -8.53 6.72
CA ASN A 134 -9.66 -9.65 7.50
C ASN A 134 -9.25 -10.93 6.76
N ASN A 135 -8.11 -11.50 7.13
CA ASN A 135 -7.49 -12.55 6.34
C ASN A 135 -8.40 -13.77 6.12
N ALA A 136 -9.22 -14.13 7.11
CA ALA A 136 -10.13 -15.27 7.03
C ALA A 136 -11.22 -15.08 5.96
N GLU A 137 -11.64 -13.85 5.71
CA GLU A 137 -12.65 -13.51 4.69
C GLU A 137 -12.04 -13.32 3.28
N CYS A 138 -10.73 -13.49 3.14
CA CYS A 138 -10.01 -13.26 1.89
C CYS A 138 -9.52 -14.54 1.22
N THR A 139 -10.16 -15.69 1.44
CA THR A 139 -9.72 -16.99 0.93
C THR A 139 -9.74 -17.11 -0.60
N MET A 140 -10.51 -16.26 -1.30
CA MET A 140 -10.47 -16.13 -2.75
C MET A 140 -9.09 -15.65 -3.24
N LEU A 141 -8.36 -14.85 -2.45
CA LEU A 141 -7.00 -14.39 -2.77
C LEU A 141 -5.97 -15.52 -2.54
N ASN A 142 -6.22 -16.68 -3.11
CA ASN A 142 -5.28 -17.80 -3.11
C ASN A 142 -4.22 -17.64 -4.21
N LYS A 143 -3.19 -18.48 -4.17
CA LYS A 143 -2.08 -18.48 -5.14
C LYS A 143 -2.57 -18.52 -6.58
N TRP A 144 -3.53 -19.38 -6.89
CA TRP A 144 -4.03 -19.50 -8.27
C TRP A 144 -4.72 -18.23 -8.73
N TYR A 145 -5.63 -17.69 -7.90
CA TYR A 145 -6.41 -16.51 -8.26
C TYR A 145 -5.52 -15.28 -8.47
N VAL A 146 -4.58 -15.01 -7.55
CA VAL A 146 -3.70 -13.84 -7.68
C VAL A 146 -2.82 -13.91 -8.92
N ASN A 147 -2.37 -15.11 -9.29
CA ASN A 147 -1.52 -15.29 -10.47
C ASN A 147 -2.28 -15.25 -11.80
N ASN A 148 -3.60 -15.53 -11.83
CA ASN A 148 -4.35 -15.72 -13.07
C ASN A 148 -5.51 -14.73 -13.27
N ALA A 149 -6.04 -14.11 -12.22
CA ALA A 149 -7.15 -13.16 -12.35
C ALA A 149 -6.73 -11.90 -13.13
N ALA A 150 -7.63 -11.36 -13.94
CA ALA A 150 -7.37 -10.09 -14.62
C ALA A 150 -7.12 -8.96 -13.62
N ALA A 151 -6.19 -8.04 -13.93
CA ALA A 151 -5.83 -6.91 -13.06
C ALA A 151 -7.05 -6.14 -12.53
N ARG A 152 -8.05 -5.92 -13.42
CA ARG A 152 -9.31 -5.25 -13.04
C ARG A 152 -10.10 -5.97 -11.95
N HIS A 153 -9.96 -7.29 -11.81
CA HIS A 153 -10.63 -8.06 -10.76
C HIS A 153 -9.92 -7.91 -9.41
N LEU A 154 -8.59 -7.91 -9.43
CA LEU A 154 -7.79 -7.69 -8.22
C LEU A 154 -7.99 -6.26 -7.69
N HIS A 155 -7.67 -5.24 -8.50
CA HIS A 155 -7.79 -3.84 -8.12
C HIS A 155 -9.25 -3.34 -8.04
N GLY A 156 -10.18 -4.02 -8.69
CA GLY A 156 -11.62 -3.77 -8.57
C GLY A 156 -12.26 -4.41 -7.35
N PHE A 157 -11.49 -5.15 -6.53
CA PHE A 157 -11.96 -5.81 -5.30
C PHE A 157 -13.14 -6.78 -5.52
N THR A 158 -13.20 -7.44 -6.69
CA THR A 158 -14.30 -8.39 -6.98
C THR A 158 -14.20 -9.67 -6.15
N TRP A 159 -13.12 -9.85 -5.43
CA TRP A 159 -12.85 -10.95 -4.50
C TRP A 159 -13.34 -10.69 -3.07
N ALA A 160 -13.78 -9.46 -2.77
CA ALA A 160 -14.17 -9.04 -1.42
C ALA A 160 -15.70 -9.03 -1.30
N ASP A 161 -16.25 -9.69 -0.29
CA ASP A 161 -17.68 -9.66 0.02
C ASP A 161 -18.11 -8.35 0.69
N GLY A 162 -17.18 -7.66 1.38
CA GLY A 162 -17.38 -6.35 1.98
C GLY A 162 -16.12 -5.50 1.93
N ILE A 163 -16.28 -4.21 1.62
CA ILE A 163 -15.19 -3.23 1.59
C ILE A 163 -15.52 -2.10 2.56
N GLY A 164 -14.82 -2.08 3.70
CA GLY A 164 -14.95 -1.01 4.68
C GLY A 164 -14.17 0.23 4.28
N SER A 165 -14.59 1.39 4.79
CA SER A 165 -13.95 2.67 4.52
C SER A 165 -13.06 3.10 5.68
N LEU A 166 -11.84 3.54 5.36
CA LEU A 166 -10.93 4.24 6.26
C LEU A 166 -10.99 5.75 6.01
N PRO A 167 -10.75 6.59 7.02
CA PRO A 167 -10.60 8.03 6.80
C PRO A 167 -9.46 8.35 5.83
N ALA A 168 -9.68 9.33 4.94
CA ALA A 168 -8.71 9.70 3.90
C ALA A 168 -7.34 10.15 4.44
N SER A 169 -7.29 10.62 5.70
CA SER A 169 -6.02 10.98 6.36
C SER A 169 -5.05 9.81 6.54
N TYR A 170 -5.50 8.55 6.45
CA TYR A 170 -4.62 7.38 6.51
C TYR A 170 -3.98 7.03 5.15
N ASN A 171 -4.43 7.65 4.07
CA ASN A 171 -3.83 7.53 2.74
C ASN A 171 -3.91 8.90 2.07
N ALA A 172 -3.21 9.88 2.66
CA ALA A 172 -3.15 11.25 2.20
C ALA A 172 -2.24 11.32 0.97
N LEU A 173 -2.86 11.29 -0.22
CA LEU A 173 -2.13 11.37 -1.49
C LEU A 173 -1.48 12.75 -1.61
N VAL A 174 -0.15 12.79 -1.70
CA VAL A 174 0.61 14.02 -1.96
C VAL A 174 0.16 14.62 -3.28
N ASN A 175 -0.01 15.93 -3.33
CA ASN A 175 -0.52 16.72 -4.46
C ASN A 175 -2.05 16.61 -4.73
N TYR A 176 -2.76 15.67 -4.07
CA TYR A 176 -4.21 15.53 -4.23
C TYR A 176 -5.00 15.99 -3.01
N TYR A 177 -4.41 15.84 -1.82
CA TYR A 177 -5.03 16.26 -0.56
C TYR A 177 -4.05 17.04 0.31
N ASP A 178 -4.51 18.15 0.84
CA ASP A 178 -3.79 18.87 1.89
C ASP A 178 -4.43 18.59 3.25
N PHE A 179 -3.85 17.65 3.98
CA PHE A 179 -4.21 17.35 5.36
C PHE A 179 -3.32 18.04 6.40
N GLY A 180 -2.19 18.61 5.99
CA GLY A 180 -1.21 19.21 6.89
C GLY A 180 -0.85 18.28 8.05
N GLU A 181 -0.94 18.76 9.28
CA GLU A 181 -0.65 17.98 10.50
C GLU A 181 -1.62 16.81 10.74
N ARG A 182 -2.78 16.81 10.10
CA ARG A 182 -3.79 15.74 10.26
C ARG A 182 -3.53 14.51 9.40
N ALA A 183 -2.59 14.56 8.47
CA ALA A 183 -2.18 13.38 7.69
C ALA A 183 -1.57 12.34 8.64
N LYS A 184 -2.10 11.12 8.58
CA LYS A 184 -1.67 9.97 9.37
C LYS A 184 -0.81 9.00 8.58
N GLY A 185 -1.16 8.76 7.33
CA GLY A 185 -0.36 8.06 6.34
C GLY A 185 -0.23 8.94 5.10
N VAL A 186 0.97 9.46 4.85
CA VAL A 186 1.29 10.24 3.65
C VAL A 186 1.73 9.29 2.55
N HIS A 187 1.19 9.43 1.36
CA HIS A 187 1.47 8.57 0.23
C HIS A 187 2.00 9.39 -0.95
N PHE A 188 3.26 9.17 -1.31
CA PHE A 188 3.96 9.87 -2.38
C PHE A 188 3.68 9.21 -3.75
N THR A 189 2.40 9.06 -4.11
CA THR A 189 1.95 8.26 -5.25
C THR A 189 2.51 8.66 -6.62
N ASP A 190 3.00 9.89 -6.76
CA ASP A 190 3.58 10.42 -8.02
C ASP A 190 5.11 10.52 -7.95
N GLY A 191 5.72 10.00 -6.89
CA GLY A 191 7.15 10.06 -6.59
C GLY A 191 7.47 10.95 -5.40
N GLY A 192 8.70 10.87 -4.90
CA GLY A 192 9.09 11.57 -3.69
C GLY A 192 10.59 11.85 -3.60
N PRO A 193 11.12 12.08 -2.38
CA PRO A 193 12.51 12.51 -2.18
C PRO A 193 13.56 11.59 -2.79
N TRP A 194 13.32 10.29 -2.82
CA TRP A 194 14.23 9.30 -3.45
C TRP A 194 14.40 9.51 -4.95
N MET A 195 13.47 10.22 -5.60
CA MET A 195 13.54 10.61 -7.02
C MET A 195 13.95 12.07 -7.21
N GLY A 196 14.33 12.78 -6.15
CA GLY A 196 14.59 14.22 -6.18
C GLY A 196 13.34 15.09 -6.32
N ILE A 197 12.14 14.53 -6.09
CA ILE A 197 10.87 15.25 -6.15
C ILE A 197 10.55 15.78 -4.75
N ASN A 198 10.30 17.10 -4.65
CA ASN A 198 10.03 17.80 -3.39
C ASN A 198 8.74 18.63 -3.48
N ASP A 199 7.67 18.04 -4.00
CA ASP A 199 6.41 18.75 -4.25
C ASP A 199 5.70 19.20 -2.96
N HIS A 200 5.99 18.57 -1.81
CA HIS A 200 5.43 18.94 -0.51
C HIS A 200 6.55 19.05 0.52
N GLU A 201 7.03 20.27 0.78
CA GLU A 201 8.23 20.55 1.58
C GLU A 201 8.22 19.87 2.95
N GLN A 202 7.12 19.96 3.71
CA GLN A 202 7.02 19.37 5.05
C GLN A 202 7.17 17.85 5.03
N TYR A 203 6.44 17.15 4.16
CA TYR A 203 6.47 15.68 4.12
C TYR A 203 7.79 15.17 3.56
N CYS A 204 8.34 15.86 2.54
CA CYS A 204 9.65 15.54 1.99
C CYS A 204 10.77 15.74 3.03
N LYS A 205 10.68 16.79 3.83
CA LYS A 205 11.62 17.02 4.93
C LYS A 205 11.52 15.91 5.97
N GLU A 206 10.31 15.53 6.43
CA GLU A 206 10.14 14.43 7.38
C GLU A 206 10.70 13.11 6.84
N TRP A 207 10.43 12.79 5.58
CA TRP A 207 10.96 11.61 4.92
C TRP A 207 12.50 11.61 4.92
N THR A 208 13.09 12.73 4.52
CA THR A 208 14.55 12.91 4.45
C THR A 208 15.20 12.86 5.83
N ASP A 209 14.58 13.44 6.85
CA ASP A 209 15.08 13.40 8.23
C ASP A 209 15.10 11.94 8.76
N ILE A 210 14.09 11.14 8.45
CA ILE A 210 14.08 9.72 8.80
C ILE A 210 15.17 8.97 8.02
N TYR A 211 15.26 9.17 6.71
CA TYR A 211 16.27 8.53 5.88
C TYR A 211 17.69 8.79 6.38
N ASN A 212 17.99 10.03 6.72
CA ASN A 212 19.31 10.41 7.25
C ASN A 212 19.61 9.87 8.67
N SER A 213 18.60 9.33 9.36
CA SER A 213 18.73 8.74 10.71
C SER A 213 18.89 7.22 10.70
N LEU A 214 18.75 6.56 9.54
CA LEU A 214 18.94 5.12 9.36
C LEU A 214 20.42 4.74 9.34
#